data_1bc94fdaeed0806d28d0e6c5c92fbc04
#
_entry.id   1bc94fdaeed0806d28d0e6c5c92fbc04
#
_cell.length_a   1.000
_cell.length_b   1.000
_cell.length_c   1.000
_cell.angle_alpha   90.00
_cell.angle_beta   90.00
_cell.angle_gamma   90.00
#
_symmetry.space_group_name_H-M   'P 1'
#
loop_
_entity.id
_entity.type
_entity.pdbx_description
1 polymer ?
#
loop_
_entity_poly.entity_id
_entity_poly.type
_entity_poly.pdbx_seq_one_letter_code
_entity_poly.pdbx_strand_id
1 'polypeptide(L)'
;KKNEVFRISSASCMLPEVMVYLTNMQNQYESVYGSQIWNASDGQLSLEQEEREQVLTQLARIKVMNLLAQKKEVTLDDKEKERAAAAGREYFTSLNSAEVTALNVTQDLITKMYEEYALAEKVYQTIVENVNPEVSDDEARTITVDRIKVSSSAKASQVLGKAKEEGVDFETLAQAESEDQTVTQSFGKGEVPEALEKAAFNLGKDEISDVVESDGSYYILKCISTFDEEQTKANKEKIVKQRQSEAFDTEYTAFEQTLVRQLNEGLWNSVTMIHQDDVKTSSFFEVYQMYFQHQE
;
A
#
# COMPACT_ATOMS: atom_id res chain seq x y z
N LYS A 1 8.78 -22.14 24.78
CA LYS A 1 7.45 -22.29 25.41
C LYS A 1 6.56 -23.13 24.53
N LYS A 2 5.77 -23.98 25.16
CA LYS A 2 4.75 -24.77 24.46
C LYS A 2 3.74 -23.81 23.82
N ASN A 3 3.38 -24.00 22.56
CA ASN A 3 2.47 -23.16 21.77
C ASN A 3 2.99 -21.76 21.38
N GLU A 4 4.25 -21.45 21.63
CA GLU A 4 4.86 -20.24 21.07
C GLU A 4 5.31 -20.52 19.63
N VAL A 5 4.66 -19.84 18.66
CA VAL A 5 4.96 -19.99 17.23
C VAL A 5 6.22 -19.21 16.86
N PHE A 6 6.30 -17.96 17.28
CA PHE A 6 7.49 -17.16 17.09
C PHE A 6 7.68 -16.15 18.23
N ARG A 7 8.91 -15.66 18.32
CA ARG A 7 9.29 -14.59 19.23
C ARG A 7 10.12 -13.54 18.47
N ILE A 8 9.80 -12.29 18.70
CA ILE A 8 10.57 -11.15 18.20
C ILE A 8 10.96 -10.32 19.41
N SER A 9 12.26 -10.33 19.79
CA SER A 9 12.75 -9.74 21.03
C SER A 9 11.93 -10.22 22.24
N SER A 10 11.22 -9.34 22.92
CA SER A 10 10.35 -9.67 24.05
C SER A 10 8.92 -10.04 23.67
N ALA A 11 8.55 -9.90 22.41
CA ALA A 11 7.17 -10.15 21.94
C ALA A 11 7.00 -11.59 21.46
N SER A 12 6.04 -12.30 22.04
CA SER A 12 5.70 -13.67 21.67
C SER A 12 4.39 -13.71 20.90
N CYS A 13 4.32 -14.55 19.87
CA CYS A 13 3.08 -14.92 19.22
C CYS A 13 2.74 -16.37 19.51
N MET A 14 1.58 -16.59 20.12
CA MET A 14 1.13 -17.92 20.53
C MET A 14 0.23 -18.54 19.47
N LEU A 15 0.15 -19.86 19.43
CA LEU A 15 -0.65 -20.59 18.44
C LEU A 15 -2.11 -20.12 18.37
N PRO A 16 -2.83 -19.85 19.48
CA PRO A 16 -4.19 -19.33 19.39
C PRO A 16 -4.32 -18.03 18.58
N GLU A 17 -3.35 -17.14 18.67
CA GLU A 17 -3.34 -15.88 17.89
C GLU A 17 -3.27 -16.17 16.38
N VAL A 18 -2.40 -17.10 15.98
CA VAL A 18 -2.31 -17.57 14.59
C VAL A 18 -3.62 -18.18 14.13
N MET A 19 -4.23 -19.01 14.96
CA MET A 19 -5.48 -19.71 14.61
C MET A 19 -6.65 -18.75 14.47
N VAL A 20 -6.74 -17.70 15.27
CA VAL A 20 -7.76 -16.66 15.11
C VAL A 20 -7.63 -15.97 13.74
N TYR A 21 -6.43 -15.52 13.40
CA TYR A 21 -6.20 -14.85 12.11
C TYR A 21 -6.47 -15.79 10.93
N LEU A 22 -5.87 -16.98 10.97
CA LEU A 22 -5.98 -17.95 9.86
C LEU A 22 -7.42 -18.40 9.66
N THR A 23 -8.15 -18.73 10.73
CA THR A 23 -9.52 -19.22 10.65
C THR A 23 -10.48 -18.15 10.16
N ASN A 24 -10.35 -16.91 10.66
CA ASN A 24 -11.20 -15.81 10.19
C ASN A 24 -10.93 -15.47 8.72
N MET A 25 -9.68 -15.40 8.29
CA MET A 25 -9.32 -15.19 6.89
C MET A 25 -9.81 -16.33 6.00
N GLN A 26 -9.62 -17.58 6.42
CA GLN A 26 -10.12 -18.76 5.74
C GLN A 26 -11.62 -18.67 5.48
N ASN A 27 -12.41 -18.39 6.51
CA ASN A 27 -13.86 -18.37 6.41
C ASN A 27 -14.38 -17.18 5.60
N GLN A 28 -13.68 -16.05 5.61
CA GLN A 28 -13.99 -14.92 4.71
C GLN A 28 -13.82 -15.32 3.25
N TYR A 29 -12.71 -15.97 2.89
CA TYR A 29 -12.47 -16.47 1.53
C TYR A 29 -13.52 -17.52 1.12
N GLU A 30 -13.80 -18.48 1.99
CA GLU A 30 -14.77 -19.54 1.71
C GLU A 30 -16.19 -18.99 1.52
N SER A 31 -16.56 -17.92 2.22
CA SER A 31 -17.87 -17.28 2.07
C SER A 31 -18.08 -16.66 0.69
N VAL A 32 -17.00 -16.27 0.02
CA VAL A 32 -17.03 -15.64 -1.32
C VAL A 32 -16.80 -16.67 -2.42
N TYR A 33 -15.83 -17.57 -2.25
CA TYR A 33 -15.33 -18.44 -3.31
C TYR A 33 -15.65 -19.92 -3.10
N GLY A 34 -16.19 -20.31 -1.94
CA GLY A 34 -16.41 -21.70 -1.56
C GLY A 34 -15.14 -22.37 -1.04
N SER A 35 -15.31 -23.52 -0.36
CA SER A 35 -14.21 -24.25 0.28
C SER A 35 -13.21 -24.86 -0.72
N GLN A 36 -13.61 -25.03 -1.97
CA GLN A 36 -12.72 -25.58 -3.01
C GLN A 36 -11.58 -24.65 -3.39
N ILE A 37 -11.63 -23.35 -3.01
CA ILE A 37 -10.58 -22.38 -3.34
C ILE A 37 -9.20 -22.82 -2.83
N TRP A 38 -9.16 -23.57 -1.73
CA TRP A 38 -7.89 -24.03 -1.15
C TRP A 38 -7.18 -25.09 -1.98
N ASN A 39 -7.86 -25.66 -2.97
CA ASN A 39 -7.25 -26.58 -3.95
C ASN A 39 -6.50 -25.84 -5.06
N ALA A 40 -6.66 -24.52 -5.17
CA ALA A 40 -5.97 -23.72 -6.16
C ALA A 40 -4.47 -23.60 -5.84
N SER A 41 -3.67 -23.52 -6.89
CA SER A 41 -2.22 -23.34 -6.79
C SER A 41 -1.73 -22.45 -7.93
N ASP A 42 -0.72 -21.61 -7.65
CA ASP A 42 -0.02 -20.81 -8.68
C ASP A 42 1.15 -21.55 -9.33
N GLY A 43 1.28 -22.85 -9.07
CA GLY A 43 2.34 -23.72 -9.58
C GLY A 43 3.51 -23.96 -8.63
N GLN A 44 3.69 -23.16 -7.57
CA GLN A 44 4.75 -23.35 -6.57
C GLN A 44 4.19 -23.60 -5.18
N LEU A 45 3.25 -22.75 -4.71
CA LEU A 45 2.61 -22.87 -3.42
C LEU A 45 1.11 -23.07 -3.59
N SER A 46 0.48 -23.85 -2.70
CA SER A 46 -0.97 -23.86 -2.60
C SER A 46 -1.47 -22.52 -2.03
N LEU A 47 -2.73 -22.18 -2.32
CA LEU A 47 -3.34 -20.98 -1.76
C LEU A 47 -3.36 -21.04 -0.22
N GLU A 48 -3.56 -22.22 0.36
CA GLU A 48 -3.47 -22.42 1.81
C GLU A 48 -2.08 -22.05 2.36
N GLN A 49 -1.01 -22.46 1.70
CA GLN A 49 0.36 -22.11 2.09
C GLN A 49 0.60 -20.62 2.00
N GLU A 50 0.13 -19.96 0.95
CA GLU A 50 0.23 -18.52 0.78
C GLU A 50 -0.51 -17.75 1.90
N GLU A 51 -1.72 -18.19 2.25
CA GLU A 51 -2.48 -17.58 3.35
C GLU A 51 -1.80 -17.77 4.70
N ARG A 52 -1.23 -18.94 4.96
CA ARG A 52 -0.46 -19.18 6.18
C ARG A 52 0.74 -18.23 6.29
N GLU A 53 1.50 -18.09 5.22
CA GLU A 53 2.64 -17.17 5.19
C GLU A 53 2.20 -15.70 5.38
N GLN A 54 1.08 -15.32 4.81
CA GLN A 54 0.53 -13.97 4.95
C GLN A 54 0.10 -13.70 6.40
N VAL A 55 -0.54 -14.66 7.06
CA VAL A 55 -0.90 -14.56 8.49
C VAL A 55 0.34 -14.40 9.36
N LEU A 56 1.36 -15.20 9.12
CA LEU A 56 2.63 -15.13 9.86
C LEU A 56 3.27 -13.74 9.70
N THR A 57 3.33 -13.24 8.48
CA THR A 57 3.89 -11.92 8.17
C THR A 57 3.09 -10.80 8.84
N GLN A 58 1.77 -10.87 8.81
CA GLN A 58 0.87 -9.90 9.43
C GLN A 58 1.06 -9.85 10.96
N LEU A 59 1.07 -11.01 11.62
CA LEU A 59 1.25 -11.08 13.07
C LEU A 59 2.64 -10.62 13.48
N ALA A 60 3.68 -10.99 12.71
CA ALA A 60 5.04 -10.50 12.94
C ALA A 60 5.09 -8.98 12.87
N ARG A 61 4.46 -8.37 11.86
CA ARG A 61 4.38 -6.92 11.71
C ARG A 61 3.68 -6.25 12.91
N ILE A 62 2.57 -6.81 13.36
CA ILE A 62 1.85 -6.30 14.56
C ILE A 62 2.78 -6.32 15.79
N LYS A 63 3.49 -7.42 16.00
CA LYS A 63 4.42 -7.53 17.14
C LYS A 63 5.57 -6.52 17.04
N VAL A 64 6.16 -6.35 15.87
CA VAL A 64 7.21 -5.33 15.63
C VAL A 64 6.67 -3.92 15.89
N MET A 65 5.47 -3.61 15.40
CA MET A 65 4.86 -2.30 15.61
C MET A 65 4.53 -2.03 17.08
N ASN A 66 4.14 -3.05 17.85
CA ASN A 66 3.95 -2.92 19.29
C ASN A 66 5.29 -2.65 20.02
N LEU A 67 6.38 -3.29 19.60
CA LEU A 67 7.71 -3.00 20.11
C LEU A 67 8.19 -1.59 19.76
N LEU A 68 7.87 -1.15 18.53
CA LEU A 68 8.17 0.22 18.10
C LEU A 68 7.36 1.25 18.92
N ALA A 69 6.10 0.95 19.19
CA ALA A 69 5.25 1.78 20.06
C ALA A 69 5.87 1.91 21.46
N GLN A 70 6.37 0.82 22.03
CA GLN A 70 7.06 0.82 23.31
C GLN A 70 8.30 1.72 23.27
N LYS A 71 9.12 1.60 22.23
CA LYS A 71 10.31 2.45 22.04
C LYS A 71 9.94 3.93 21.95
N LYS A 72 8.85 4.26 21.28
CA LYS A 72 8.37 5.63 21.07
C LYS A 72 7.49 6.14 22.22
N GLU A 73 7.28 5.32 23.24
CA GLU A 73 6.42 5.64 24.38
C GLU A 73 4.96 5.94 23.97
N VAL A 74 4.49 5.28 22.92
CA VAL A 74 3.10 5.32 22.47
C VAL A 74 2.32 4.20 23.16
N THR A 75 1.23 4.57 23.82
CA THR A 75 0.35 3.63 24.54
C THR A 75 -1.10 3.91 24.21
N LEU A 76 -1.95 2.91 24.40
CA LEU A 76 -3.40 3.12 24.32
C LEU A 76 -3.89 3.90 25.54
N ASP A 77 -4.80 4.85 25.33
CA ASP A 77 -5.48 5.52 26.42
C ASP A 77 -6.62 4.65 26.98
N ASP A 78 -7.27 5.12 28.08
CA ASP A 78 -8.32 4.37 28.74
C ASP A 78 -9.54 4.11 27.84
N LYS A 79 -9.90 5.06 26.98
CA LYS A 79 -11.00 4.90 26.02
C LYS A 79 -10.69 3.87 24.96
N GLU A 80 -9.46 3.86 24.47
CA GLU A 80 -9.01 2.88 23.49
C GLU A 80 -8.98 1.48 24.08
N LYS A 81 -8.54 1.33 25.33
CA LYS A 81 -8.58 0.06 26.06
C LYS A 81 -10.00 -0.42 26.30
N GLU A 82 -10.93 0.47 26.64
CA GLU A 82 -12.35 0.14 26.80
C GLU A 82 -12.96 -0.36 25.48
N ARG A 83 -12.62 0.28 24.37
CA ARG A 83 -13.05 -0.18 23.04
C ARG A 83 -12.52 -1.55 22.69
N ALA A 84 -11.25 -1.80 22.96
CA ALA A 84 -10.65 -3.12 22.76
C ALA A 84 -11.34 -4.19 23.61
N ALA A 85 -11.66 -3.88 24.86
CA ALA A 85 -12.38 -4.79 25.76
C ALA A 85 -13.81 -5.06 25.27
N ALA A 86 -14.51 -4.04 24.78
CA ALA A 86 -15.85 -4.19 24.22
C ALA A 86 -15.85 -5.02 22.94
N ALA A 87 -14.91 -4.76 22.04
CA ALA A 87 -14.70 -5.55 20.83
C ALA A 87 -14.37 -7.01 21.17
N GLY A 88 -13.48 -7.22 22.15
CA GLY A 88 -13.10 -8.55 22.63
C GLY A 88 -14.28 -9.34 23.14
N ARG A 89 -15.16 -8.70 23.91
CA ARG A 89 -16.39 -9.30 24.40
C ARG A 89 -17.33 -9.65 23.26
N GLU A 90 -17.56 -8.74 22.33
CA GLU A 90 -18.46 -8.99 21.19
C GLU A 90 -17.99 -10.14 20.32
N TYR A 91 -16.73 -10.15 19.94
CA TYR A 91 -16.20 -11.25 19.14
C TYR A 91 -16.25 -12.59 19.90
N PHE A 92 -15.75 -12.61 21.13
CA PHE A 92 -15.70 -13.85 21.92
C PHE A 92 -17.10 -14.42 22.16
N THR A 93 -18.10 -13.59 22.49
CA THR A 93 -19.47 -14.07 22.69
C THR A 93 -20.15 -14.52 21.39
N SER A 94 -19.65 -14.12 20.23
CA SER A 94 -20.13 -14.63 18.94
C SER A 94 -19.68 -16.06 18.64
N LEU A 95 -18.66 -16.56 19.34
CA LEU A 95 -18.11 -17.89 19.14
C LEU A 95 -18.98 -18.96 19.82
N ASN A 96 -19.19 -20.08 19.12
CA ASN A 96 -19.75 -21.26 19.75
C ASN A 96 -18.67 -22.06 20.51
N SER A 97 -19.08 -23.11 21.25
CA SER A 97 -18.14 -23.89 22.05
C SER A 97 -17.11 -24.66 21.19
N ALA A 98 -17.50 -25.10 20.00
CA ALA A 98 -16.57 -25.76 19.08
C ALA A 98 -15.50 -24.81 18.59
N GLU A 99 -15.84 -23.58 18.27
CA GLU A 99 -14.90 -22.53 17.86
C GLU A 99 -13.95 -22.15 19.00
N VAL A 100 -14.48 -21.94 20.20
CA VAL A 100 -13.63 -21.66 21.38
C VAL A 100 -12.61 -22.74 21.62
N THR A 101 -13.03 -24.00 21.52
CA THR A 101 -12.15 -25.16 21.70
C THR A 101 -11.13 -25.27 20.57
N ALA A 102 -11.57 -25.16 19.31
CA ALA A 102 -10.71 -25.31 18.14
C ALA A 102 -9.64 -24.23 18.07
N LEU A 103 -10.00 -22.98 18.38
CA LEU A 103 -9.07 -21.85 18.40
C LEU A 103 -8.26 -21.78 19.70
N ASN A 104 -8.72 -22.44 20.74
CA ASN A 104 -8.12 -22.42 22.08
C ASN A 104 -7.96 -20.98 22.63
N VAL A 105 -9.06 -20.22 22.56
CA VAL A 105 -9.08 -18.80 22.92
C VAL A 105 -9.85 -18.53 24.22
N THR A 106 -9.48 -17.43 24.85
CA THR A 106 -10.22 -16.81 25.95
C THR A 106 -10.62 -15.39 25.55
N GLN A 107 -11.58 -14.81 26.28
CA GLN A 107 -11.96 -13.42 26.04
C GLN A 107 -10.77 -12.46 26.27
N ASP A 108 -9.97 -12.72 27.29
CA ASP A 108 -8.80 -11.90 27.59
C ASP A 108 -7.76 -11.92 26.48
N LEU A 109 -7.54 -13.09 25.86
CA LEU A 109 -6.64 -13.19 24.71
C LEU A 109 -7.16 -12.38 23.52
N ILE A 110 -8.44 -12.48 23.22
CA ILE A 110 -9.06 -11.72 22.13
C ILE A 110 -8.94 -10.21 22.38
N THR A 111 -9.23 -9.78 23.59
CA THR A 111 -9.06 -8.36 24.00
C THR A 111 -7.62 -7.90 23.79
N LYS A 112 -6.65 -8.70 24.22
CA LYS A 112 -5.23 -8.41 24.01
C LYS A 112 -4.87 -8.29 22.54
N MET A 113 -5.40 -9.18 21.69
CA MET A 113 -5.17 -9.12 20.25
C MET A 113 -5.71 -7.82 19.63
N TYR A 114 -6.88 -7.36 20.07
CA TYR A 114 -7.43 -6.08 19.64
C TYR A 114 -6.62 -4.89 20.15
N GLU A 115 -6.14 -4.93 21.38
CA GLU A 115 -5.24 -3.92 21.91
C GLU A 115 -3.95 -3.82 21.09
N GLU A 116 -3.36 -4.94 20.75
CA GLU A 116 -2.12 -4.99 19.95
C GLU A 116 -2.35 -4.44 18.54
N TYR A 117 -3.49 -4.76 17.92
CA TYR A 117 -3.85 -4.23 16.61
C TYR A 117 -4.07 -2.71 16.66
N ALA A 118 -4.83 -2.24 17.67
CA ALA A 118 -5.08 -0.81 17.86
C ALA A 118 -3.80 -0.04 18.13
N LEU A 119 -2.87 -0.60 18.91
CA LEU A 119 -1.58 0.03 19.20
C LEU A 119 -0.71 0.11 17.94
N ALA A 120 -0.73 -0.93 17.11
CA ALA A 120 -0.04 -0.92 15.82
C ALA A 120 -0.55 0.22 14.91
N GLU A 121 -1.85 0.40 14.81
CA GLU A 121 -2.43 1.51 14.06
C GLU A 121 -2.08 2.87 14.67
N LYS A 122 -2.08 2.97 16.00
CA LYS A 122 -1.77 4.22 16.70
C LYS A 122 -0.32 4.66 16.47
N VAL A 123 0.64 3.74 16.54
CA VAL A 123 2.05 4.09 16.28
C VAL A 123 2.26 4.47 14.81
N TYR A 124 1.57 3.82 13.88
CA TYR A 124 1.58 4.22 12.48
C TYR A 124 1.10 5.65 12.33
N GLN A 125 -0.05 5.99 12.90
CA GLN A 125 -0.60 7.36 12.86
C GLN A 125 0.34 8.38 13.49
N THR A 126 0.97 8.05 14.59
CA THR A 126 1.96 8.91 15.26
C THR A 126 3.14 9.24 14.34
N ILE A 127 3.60 8.27 13.56
CA ILE A 127 4.70 8.47 12.59
C ILE A 127 4.24 9.37 11.44
N VAL A 128 3.07 9.09 10.84
CA VAL A 128 2.62 9.82 9.66
C VAL A 128 2.14 11.23 9.97
N GLU A 129 1.68 11.50 11.19
CA GLU A 129 1.31 12.85 11.65
C GLU A 129 2.48 13.84 11.61
N ASN A 130 3.71 13.35 11.69
CA ASN A 130 4.92 14.19 11.61
C ASN A 130 5.33 14.53 10.17
N VAL A 131 4.68 13.95 9.18
CA VAL A 131 4.96 14.24 7.77
C VAL A 131 4.31 15.58 7.39
N ASN A 132 5.09 16.46 6.78
CA ASN A 132 4.56 17.75 6.30
C ASN A 132 3.55 17.52 5.18
N PRO A 133 2.27 17.93 5.34
CA PRO A 133 1.24 17.76 4.33
C PRO A 133 1.29 18.81 3.21
N GLU A 134 2.16 19.80 3.31
CA GLU A 134 2.25 20.88 2.32
C GLU A 134 2.97 20.39 1.07
N VAL A 135 2.29 20.54 -0.06
CA VAL A 135 2.81 20.25 -1.40
C VAL A 135 2.51 21.45 -2.27
N SER A 136 3.54 22.00 -2.94
CA SER A 136 3.36 23.15 -3.83
C SER A 136 2.59 22.76 -5.10
N ASP A 137 1.93 23.75 -5.70
CA ASP A 137 1.28 23.58 -7.01
C ASP A 137 2.29 23.15 -8.07
N ASP A 138 3.48 23.74 -8.07
CA ASP A 138 4.53 23.39 -9.04
C ASP A 138 4.98 21.94 -8.92
N GLU A 139 5.12 21.43 -7.69
CA GLU A 139 5.49 20.03 -7.44
C GLU A 139 4.43 19.06 -7.89
N ALA A 140 3.15 19.41 -7.72
CA ALA A 140 2.01 18.53 -7.96
C ALA A 140 1.33 18.71 -9.32
N ARG A 141 1.62 19.79 -10.05
CA ARG A 141 0.90 20.14 -11.28
C ARG A 141 1.05 19.08 -12.36
N THR A 142 -0.02 18.94 -13.12
CA THR A 142 -0.06 18.19 -14.35
C THR A 142 -0.02 19.15 -15.52
N ILE A 143 0.80 18.84 -16.52
CA ILE A 143 0.87 19.58 -17.78
C ILE A 143 0.32 18.72 -18.91
N THR A 144 -0.14 19.41 -19.97
CA THR A 144 -0.55 18.76 -21.21
C THR A 144 0.32 19.27 -22.34
N VAL A 145 0.89 18.37 -23.11
CA VAL A 145 1.74 18.69 -24.26
C VAL A 145 1.25 17.94 -25.50
N ASP A 146 1.43 18.57 -26.65
CA ASP A 146 1.49 17.86 -27.93
C ASP A 146 2.92 17.50 -28.23
N ARG A 147 3.16 16.35 -28.80
CA ARG A 147 4.52 15.84 -29.04
C ARG A 147 4.70 15.27 -30.43
N ILE A 148 5.91 15.44 -30.94
CA ILE A 148 6.40 14.80 -32.16
C ILE A 148 7.60 13.95 -31.75
N LYS A 149 7.56 12.66 -32.11
CA LYS A 149 8.64 11.72 -31.90
C LYS A 149 9.22 11.30 -33.25
N VAL A 150 10.52 11.43 -33.43
CA VAL A 150 11.24 10.95 -34.61
C VAL A 150 12.50 10.20 -34.22
N SER A 151 13.00 9.34 -35.11
CA SER A 151 14.13 8.46 -34.83
C SER A 151 15.49 9.05 -35.21
N SER A 152 15.54 10.17 -35.92
CA SER A 152 16.79 10.80 -36.32
C SER A 152 16.89 12.25 -35.88
N SER A 153 18.11 12.67 -35.46
CA SER A 153 18.43 14.04 -35.09
C SER A 153 18.21 15.03 -36.25
N ALA A 154 18.58 14.63 -37.46
CA ALA A 154 18.43 15.46 -38.66
C ALA A 154 16.95 15.75 -38.95
N LYS A 155 16.11 14.72 -38.88
CA LYS A 155 14.66 14.86 -39.07
C LYS A 155 14.06 15.72 -37.98
N ALA A 156 14.49 15.55 -36.73
CA ALA A 156 14.04 16.36 -35.60
C ALA A 156 14.31 17.84 -35.81
N SER A 157 15.52 18.20 -36.24
CA SER A 157 15.88 19.58 -36.55
C SER A 157 15.04 20.18 -37.69
N GLN A 158 14.77 19.38 -38.71
CA GLN A 158 13.93 19.79 -39.85
C GLN A 158 12.48 20.05 -39.39
N VAL A 159 11.92 19.16 -38.61
CA VAL A 159 10.54 19.27 -38.09
C VAL A 159 10.44 20.43 -37.11
N LEU A 160 11.45 20.65 -36.27
CA LEU A 160 11.50 21.82 -35.38
C LEU A 160 11.43 23.14 -36.18
N GLY A 161 12.17 23.24 -37.27
CA GLY A 161 12.09 24.40 -38.15
C GLY A 161 10.69 24.64 -38.69
N LYS A 162 10.01 23.60 -39.13
CA LYS A 162 8.60 23.66 -39.56
C LYS A 162 7.65 24.07 -38.43
N ALA A 163 7.85 23.53 -37.23
CA ALA A 163 7.01 23.82 -36.07
C ALA A 163 7.06 25.29 -35.64
N LYS A 164 8.20 25.96 -35.87
CA LYS A 164 8.40 27.35 -35.51
C LYS A 164 7.97 28.35 -36.62
N GLU A 165 7.55 27.87 -37.78
CA GLU A 165 7.03 28.74 -38.83
C GLU A 165 5.69 29.37 -38.41
N GLU A 166 5.48 30.60 -38.83
CA GLU A 166 4.25 31.32 -38.54
C GLU A 166 3.03 30.62 -39.14
N GLY A 167 1.95 30.51 -38.36
CA GLY A 167 0.70 29.91 -38.80
C GLY A 167 0.64 28.40 -38.86
N VAL A 168 1.68 27.70 -38.45
CA VAL A 168 1.71 26.23 -38.38
C VAL A 168 0.88 25.72 -37.20
N ASP A 169 -0.05 24.81 -37.50
CA ASP A 169 -0.75 24.06 -36.46
C ASP A 169 0.11 22.87 -36.02
N PHE A 170 0.58 22.90 -34.77
CA PHE A 170 1.49 21.87 -34.24
C PHE A 170 0.85 20.49 -34.22
N GLU A 171 -0.44 20.38 -33.86
CA GLU A 171 -1.16 19.11 -33.82
C GLU A 171 -1.22 18.46 -35.22
N THR A 172 -1.53 19.26 -36.26
CA THR A 172 -1.52 18.80 -37.63
C THR A 172 -0.13 18.34 -38.07
N LEU A 173 0.90 19.12 -37.73
CA LEU A 173 2.29 18.74 -38.01
C LEU A 173 2.68 17.45 -37.31
N ALA A 174 2.25 17.27 -36.05
CA ALA A 174 2.50 16.06 -35.27
C ALA A 174 1.84 14.84 -35.91
N GLN A 175 0.60 14.96 -36.36
CA GLN A 175 -0.10 13.89 -37.06
C GLN A 175 0.62 13.47 -38.35
N ALA A 176 1.22 14.40 -39.06
CA ALA A 176 1.93 14.16 -40.33
C ALA A 176 3.34 13.62 -40.13
N GLU A 177 4.10 14.10 -39.14
CA GLU A 177 5.54 13.85 -39.03
C GLU A 177 5.93 12.93 -37.86
N SER A 178 5.07 12.76 -36.84
CA SER A 178 5.41 11.92 -35.69
C SER A 178 5.38 10.44 -36.06
N GLU A 179 6.37 9.71 -35.56
CA GLU A 179 6.45 8.25 -35.67
C GLU A 179 5.67 7.54 -34.58
N ASP A 180 5.09 8.29 -33.65
CA ASP A 180 4.25 7.80 -32.57
C ASP A 180 2.80 8.19 -32.82
N GLN A 181 1.86 7.30 -32.48
CA GLN A 181 0.43 7.57 -32.63
C GLN A 181 -0.08 8.53 -31.54
N THR A 182 0.57 8.59 -30.40
CA THR A 182 0.20 9.51 -29.31
C THR A 182 0.70 10.91 -29.63
N VAL A 183 -0.21 11.83 -29.89
CA VAL A 183 0.11 13.25 -30.10
C VAL A 183 -0.02 14.02 -28.80
N THR A 184 -1.15 13.94 -28.12
CA THR A 184 -1.42 14.68 -26.89
C THR A 184 -1.21 13.80 -25.66
N GLN A 185 -0.49 14.31 -24.67
CA GLN A 185 -0.21 13.60 -23.43
C GLN A 185 -0.27 14.55 -22.25
N SER A 186 -0.93 14.11 -21.16
CA SER A 186 -0.93 14.81 -19.87
C SER A 186 -0.13 13.99 -18.87
N PHE A 187 0.72 14.64 -18.08
CA PHE A 187 1.54 13.98 -17.07
C PHE A 187 1.98 14.92 -15.97
N GLY A 188 2.23 14.35 -14.80
CA GLY A 188 2.89 14.99 -13.67
C GLY A 188 4.37 14.64 -13.62
N LYS A 189 5.08 15.21 -12.65
CA LYS A 189 6.50 14.89 -12.40
C LYS A 189 6.65 13.42 -11.98
N GLY A 190 7.68 12.76 -12.50
CA GLY A 190 7.97 11.35 -12.24
C GLY A 190 7.25 10.35 -13.14
N GLU A 191 6.38 10.80 -14.05
CA GLU A 191 5.58 9.94 -14.92
C GLU A 191 6.20 9.69 -16.30
N VAL A 192 7.17 10.50 -16.70
CA VAL A 192 7.88 10.39 -18.00
C VAL A 192 9.40 10.43 -17.78
N PRO A 193 10.21 10.01 -18.77
CA PRO A 193 11.67 10.12 -18.67
C PRO A 193 12.13 11.55 -18.31
N GLU A 194 13.19 11.64 -17.51
CA GLU A 194 13.68 12.89 -16.93
C GLU A 194 13.92 14.00 -17.96
N ALA A 195 14.50 13.67 -19.11
CA ALA A 195 14.77 14.65 -20.15
C ALA A 195 13.50 15.28 -20.72
N LEU A 196 12.46 14.48 -20.93
CA LEU A 196 11.15 14.95 -21.38
C LEU A 196 10.45 15.75 -20.30
N GLU A 197 10.48 15.29 -19.08
CA GLU A 197 9.91 16.00 -17.92
C GLU A 197 10.50 17.40 -17.80
N LYS A 198 11.83 17.50 -17.76
CA LYS A 198 12.53 18.75 -17.59
C LYS A 198 12.22 19.73 -18.71
N ALA A 199 12.22 19.27 -19.97
CA ALA A 199 11.89 20.11 -21.12
C ALA A 199 10.44 20.59 -21.06
N ALA A 200 9.51 19.68 -20.76
CA ALA A 200 8.08 19.98 -20.75
C ALA A 200 7.69 20.96 -19.64
N PHE A 201 8.18 20.74 -18.40
CA PHE A 201 7.86 21.58 -17.26
C PHE A 201 8.48 22.97 -17.32
N ASN A 202 9.46 23.19 -18.19
CA ASN A 202 10.04 24.54 -18.44
C ASN A 202 9.26 25.34 -19.49
N LEU A 203 8.28 24.75 -20.17
CA LEU A 203 7.49 25.43 -21.20
C LEU A 203 6.36 26.25 -20.57
N GLY A 204 6.16 27.44 -21.09
CA GLY A 204 4.92 28.19 -20.93
C GLY A 204 3.85 27.70 -21.90
N LYS A 205 2.60 28.13 -21.70
CA LYS A 205 1.51 27.79 -22.61
C LYS A 205 1.84 28.23 -24.06
N ASP A 206 1.59 27.34 -24.99
CA ASP A 206 1.83 27.49 -26.43
C ASP A 206 3.32 27.56 -26.84
N GLU A 207 4.24 27.46 -25.88
CA GLU A 207 5.67 27.42 -26.16
C GLU A 207 6.10 26.06 -26.70
N ILE A 208 7.05 26.08 -27.65
CA ILE A 208 7.61 24.88 -28.29
C ILE A 208 9.03 24.66 -27.76
N SER A 209 9.34 23.42 -27.38
CA SER A 209 10.68 23.05 -26.89
C SER A 209 11.72 23.02 -28.03
N ASP A 210 12.98 23.06 -27.64
CA ASP A 210 14.04 22.56 -28.51
C ASP A 210 13.92 21.05 -28.68
N VAL A 211 14.72 20.46 -29.57
CA VAL A 211 14.80 19.01 -29.73
C VAL A 211 15.26 18.37 -28.42
N VAL A 212 14.51 17.37 -27.95
CA VAL A 212 14.80 16.64 -26.71
C VAL A 212 15.16 15.21 -27.09
N GLU A 213 16.35 14.74 -26.73
CA GLU A 213 16.76 13.35 -26.88
C GLU A 213 16.39 12.55 -25.66
N SER A 214 15.72 11.42 -25.85
CA SER A 214 15.35 10.50 -24.77
C SER A 214 15.26 9.07 -25.33
N ASP A 215 15.96 8.15 -24.71
CA ASP A 215 15.94 6.69 -25.05
C ASP A 215 16.17 6.40 -26.55
N GLY A 216 17.08 7.14 -27.18
CA GLY A 216 17.44 6.94 -28.58
C GLY A 216 16.45 7.53 -29.58
N SER A 217 15.45 8.24 -29.12
CA SER A 217 14.49 8.97 -29.95
C SER A 217 14.60 10.46 -29.68
N TYR A 218 14.02 11.26 -30.59
CA TYR A 218 14.06 12.71 -30.53
C TYR A 218 12.64 13.25 -30.51
N TYR A 219 12.39 14.21 -29.61
CA TYR A 219 11.07 14.78 -29.34
C TYR A 219 11.04 16.27 -29.52
N ILE A 220 9.92 16.78 -30.00
CA ILE A 220 9.59 18.19 -30.00
C ILE A 220 8.24 18.31 -29.27
N LEU A 221 8.18 19.18 -28.26
CA LEU A 221 7.02 19.34 -27.38
C LEU A 221 6.45 20.74 -27.55
N LYS A 222 5.11 20.83 -27.58
CA LYS A 222 4.39 22.09 -27.43
C LYS A 222 3.51 22.01 -26.20
N CYS A 223 3.62 22.99 -25.31
CA CYS A 223 2.78 23.02 -24.12
C CYS A 223 1.39 23.53 -24.45
N ILE A 224 0.38 22.73 -24.15
CA ILE A 224 -1.04 23.07 -24.33
C ILE A 224 -1.61 23.65 -23.04
N SER A 225 -1.27 23.06 -21.90
CA SER A 225 -1.71 23.52 -20.57
C SER A 225 -0.62 23.32 -19.56
N THR A 226 -0.36 24.34 -18.75
CA THR A 226 0.66 24.31 -17.66
C THR A 226 0.07 23.87 -16.33
N PHE A 227 -1.24 23.76 -16.20
CA PHE A 227 -1.89 23.52 -14.93
C PHE A 227 -3.29 22.95 -15.11
N ASP A 228 -3.59 21.90 -14.35
CA ASP A 228 -4.93 21.32 -14.21
C ASP A 228 -5.27 21.31 -12.72
N GLU A 229 -6.28 22.06 -12.32
CA GLU A 229 -6.62 22.27 -10.89
C GLU A 229 -7.05 20.98 -10.19
N GLU A 230 -7.95 20.22 -10.80
CA GLU A 230 -8.45 18.97 -10.20
C GLU A 230 -7.36 17.91 -10.11
N GLN A 231 -6.59 17.75 -11.18
CA GLN A 231 -5.50 16.78 -11.20
C GLN A 231 -4.38 17.17 -10.24
N THR A 232 -4.08 18.46 -10.14
CA THR A 232 -3.09 18.96 -9.18
C THR A 232 -3.50 18.66 -7.75
N LYS A 233 -4.76 18.85 -7.41
CA LYS A 233 -5.31 18.50 -6.08
C LYS A 233 -5.19 17.01 -5.79
N ALA A 234 -5.56 16.17 -6.75
CA ALA A 234 -5.42 14.71 -6.62
C ALA A 234 -3.95 14.29 -6.47
N ASN A 235 -3.05 14.92 -7.23
CA ASN A 235 -1.60 14.66 -7.14
C ASN A 235 -1.03 15.07 -5.78
N LYS A 236 -1.49 16.18 -5.19
CA LYS A 236 -1.07 16.60 -3.84
C LYS A 236 -1.41 15.55 -2.80
N GLU A 237 -2.62 15.01 -2.84
CA GLU A 237 -3.05 13.94 -1.93
C GLU A 237 -2.18 12.68 -2.09
N LYS A 238 -1.90 12.29 -3.34
CA LYS A 238 -1.03 11.15 -3.66
C LYS A 238 0.39 11.33 -3.15
N ILE A 239 0.96 12.52 -3.31
CA ILE A 239 2.32 12.86 -2.85
C ILE A 239 2.39 12.78 -1.33
N VAL A 240 1.39 13.32 -0.62
CA VAL A 240 1.34 13.23 0.85
C VAL A 240 1.29 11.78 1.31
N LYS A 241 0.44 10.95 0.70
CA LYS A 241 0.36 9.51 1.02
C LYS A 241 1.68 8.79 0.76
N GLN A 242 2.36 9.11 -0.33
CA GLN A 242 3.68 8.55 -0.65
C GLN A 242 4.72 8.95 0.39
N ARG A 243 4.76 10.21 0.80
CA ARG A 243 5.66 10.69 1.86
C ARG A 243 5.40 10.02 3.20
N GLN A 244 4.12 9.81 3.54
CA GLN A 244 3.72 9.09 4.75
C GLN A 244 4.19 7.64 4.71
N SER A 245 4.00 6.96 3.60
CA SER A 245 4.44 5.57 3.40
C SER A 245 5.96 5.45 3.51
N GLU A 246 6.71 6.35 2.86
CA GLU A 246 8.17 6.37 2.92
C GLU A 246 8.70 6.65 4.33
N ALA A 247 8.09 7.59 5.05
CA ALA A 247 8.47 7.92 6.42
C ALA A 247 8.25 6.72 7.35
N PHE A 248 7.12 6.03 7.21
CA PHE A 248 6.83 4.82 7.97
C PHE A 248 7.82 3.71 7.62
N ASP A 249 8.00 3.40 6.35
CA ASP A 249 8.87 2.32 5.89
C ASP A 249 10.32 2.52 6.33
N THR A 250 10.82 3.74 6.28
CA THR A 250 12.16 4.08 6.74
C THR A 250 12.34 3.79 8.22
N GLU A 251 11.41 4.25 9.05
CA GLU A 251 11.48 4.08 10.51
C GLU A 251 11.25 2.62 10.90
N TYR A 252 10.27 1.96 10.29
CA TYR A 252 9.96 0.56 10.53
C TYR A 252 11.14 -0.35 10.17
N THR A 253 11.71 -0.20 8.97
CA THR A 253 12.82 -1.02 8.49
C THR A 253 14.06 -0.85 9.36
N ALA A 254 14.40 0.38 9.73
CA ALA A 254 15.53 0.66 10.61
C ALA A 254 15.35 -0.01 11.98
N PHE A 255 14.16 0.03 12.55
CA PHE A 255 13.85 -0.60 13.82
C PHE A 255 13.83 -2.13 13.72
N GLU A 256 13.17 -2.68 12.71
CA GLU A 256 13.06 -4.12 12.47
C GLU A 256 14.42 -4.79 12.40
N GLN A 257 15.41 -4.16 11.78
CA GLN A 257 16.77 -4.68 11.65
C GLN A 257 17.50 -4.85 12.99
N THR A 258 17.04 -4.16 14.03
CA THR A 258 17.65 -4.26 15.38
C THR A 258 17.11 -5.43 16.18
N LEU A 259 16.07 -6.11 15.71
CA LEU A 259 15.34 -7.13 16.46
C LEU A 259 15.83 -8.54 16.17
N VAL A 260 15.89 -9.38 17.20
CA VAL A 260 16.19 -10.80 17.08
C VAL A 260 14.90 -11.58 16.93
N ARG A 261 14.84 -12.45 15.93
CA ARG A 261 13.68 -13.27 15.60
C ARG A 261 13.94 -14.75 15.79
N GLN A 262 12.96 -15.47 16.32
CA GLN A 262 13.00 -16.91 16.48
C GLN A 262 11.67 -17.50 16.03
N LEU A 263 11.70 -18.45 15.11
CA LEU A 263 10.53 -19.21 14.67
C LEU A 263 10.63 -20.64 15.20
N ASN A 264 9.56 -21.10 15.84
CA ASN A 264 9.39 -22.52 16.15
C ASN A 264 8.90 -23.24 14.88
N GLU A 265 9.83 -23.70 14.05
CA GLU A 265 9.54 -24.30 12.76
C GLU A 265 8.69 -25.56 12.88
N GLY A 266 8.95 -26.39 13.88
CA GLY A 266 8.16 -27.61 14.11
C GLY A 266 6.70 -27.30 14.38
N LEU A 267 6.45 -26.33 15.25
CA LEU A 267 5.07 -25.90 15.54
C LEU A 267 4.42 -25.21 14.32
N TRP A 268 5.15 -24.31 13.68
CA TRP A 268 4.63 -23.62 12.48
C TRP A 268 4.26 -24.60 11.36
N ASN A 269 5.11 -25.60 11.11
CA ASN A 269 4.85 -26.58 10.06
C ASN A 269 3.63 -27.47 10.38
N SER A 270 3.22 -27.55 11.65
CA SER A 270 2.03 -28.28 12.06
C SER A 270 0.74 -27.47 11.94
N VAL A 271 0.80 -26.17 11.69
CA VAL A 271 -0.36 -25.29 11.56
C VAL A 271 -1.09 -25.59 10.25
N THR A 272 -2.37 -25.92 10.37
CA THR A 272 -3.25 -26.17 9.23
C THR A 272 -4.59 -25.45 9.41
N MET A 273 -5.28 -25.22 8.31
CA MET A 273 -6.66 -24.73 8.34
C MET A 273 -7.58 -25.73 9.00
N ILE A 274 -8.66 -25.24 9.62
CA ILE A 274 -9.67 -26.05 10.27
C ILE A 274 -10.84 -26.28 9.29
N HIS A 275 -11.09 -27.54 8.96
CA HIS A 275 -12.20 -27.94 8.08
C HIS A 275 -13.28 -28.65 8.91
N GLN A 276 -13.99 -27.88 9.74
CA GLN A 276 -15.09 -28.35 10.57
C GLN A 276 -16.35 -27.52 10.30
N ASP A 277 -17.49 -28.15 10.15
CA ASP A 277 -18.75 -27.49 9.77
C ASP A 277 -19.23 -26.48 10.83
N ASP A 278 -18.87 -26.66 12.08
CA ASP A 278 -19.22 -25.80 13.21
C ASP A 278 -18.18 -24.75 13.55
N VAL A 279 -17.09 -24.63 12.77
CA VAL A 279 -16.05 -23.62 12.91
C VAL A 279 -16.10 -22.68 11.71
N LYS A 280 -16.96 -21.67 11.80
CA LYS A 280 -17.26 -20.74 10.68
C LYS A 280 -17.01 -19.27 11.02
N THR A 281 -16.39 -18.98 12.15
CA THR A 281 -16.09 -17.59 12.55
C THR A 281 -15.31 -16.83 11.47
N SER A 282 -15.77 -15.62 11.17
CA SER A 282 -15.20 -14.77 10.11
C SER A 282 -15.24 -13.28 10.45
N SER A 283 -15.70 -12.91 11.67
CA SER A 283 -16.00 -11.53 12.02
C SER A 283 -14.92 -10.82 12.84
N PHE A 284 -13.77 -11.46 13.10
CA PHE A 284 -12.72 -10.88 13.97
C PHE A 284 -12.29 -9.48 13.52
N PHE A 285 -11.98 -9.30 12.23
CA PHE A 285 -11.52 -8.02 11.70
C PHE A 285 -12.66 -7.01 11.53
N GLU A 286 -13.84 -7.47 11.18
CA GLU A 286 -15.04 -6.63 11.08
C GLU A 286 -15.43 -6.04 12.44
N VAL A 287 -15.41 -6.83 13.50
CA VAL A 287 -15.67 -6.36 14.88
C VAL A 287 -14.66 -5.29 15.28
N TYR A 288 -13.38 -5.48 14.97
CA TYR A 288 -12.37 -4.44 15.21
C TYR A 288 -12.76 -3.12 14.55
N GLN A 289 -13.13 -3.17 13.28
CA GLN A 289 -13.49 -1.98 12.51
C GLN A 289 -14.70 -1.26 13.10
N MET A 290 -15.70 -2.00 13.58
CA MET A 290 -16.89 -1.42 14.22
C MET A 290 -16.55 -0.57 15.44
N TYR A 291 -15.50 -0.92 16.18
CA TYR A 291 -15.12 -0.22 17.40
C TYR A 291 -14.04 0.85 17.20
N PHE A 292 -13.26 0.81 16.10
CA PHE A 292 -12.08 1.67 15.91
C PHE A 292 -12.10 2.57 14.68
N GLN A 293 -12.92 2.31 13.65
CA GLN A 293 -12.85 3.06 12.39
C GLN A 293 -13.82 4.26 12.27
N HIS A 294 -14.74 4.48 13.20
CA HIS A 294 -15.73 5.56 13.12
C HIS A 294 -15.48 6.70 14.12
N GLN A 295 -14.21 7.10 14.23
CA GLN A 295 -13.85 8.20 15.12
C GLN A 295 -13.13 9.29 14.31
N GLU A 296 -13.93 10.14 13.66
CA GLU A 296 -13.55 11.48 13.25
C GLU A 296 -13.84 12.48 14.38
#